data_bb37245948886460b6c6bcb546259d73
#
_entry.id   bb37245948886460b6c6bcb546259d73
#
_cell.length_a   1.000
_cell.length_b   1.000
_cell.length_c   1.000
_cell.angle_alpha   90.00
_cell.angle_beta   90.00
_cell.angle_gamma   90.00
#
_symmetry.space_group_name_H-M   'P 1'
#
loop_
_entity.id
_entity.type
_entity.pdbx_description
1 polymer ?
#
loop_
_entity_poly.entity_id
_entity_poly.type
_entity_poly.pdbx_seq_one_letter_code
_entity_poly.pdbx_strand_id
1 'polypeptide(L)'
;MSKIKYLVLFITIGVVFNACAFKAKEKVIPYDESSLVDFKKILFERFDPNLRVWRLTLWNGESYSPSLGGINVLYETSSYDERERNYSVFNDTVVEHDPFLIQRERDAPKHTKTLSDLDLDWIVSDFNEAVSQIKRDSVKDYQSFTLSEYIFNVSNDYREQDEEEAKKPFGKLEYKVDVVFKIEALIERKEGGSTLSHRFKFSRKEGEKLELDPSYFN
;
A
#
# COMPACT_ATOMS: atom_id res chain seq x y z
N MET A 1 43.01 23.31 -37.85
CA MET A 1 42.11 22.12 -37.73
C MET A 1 41.99 21.53 -36.32
N SER A 2 42.76 22.00 -35.33
CA SER A 2 42.79 21.43 -33.96
C SER A 2 41.62 21.95 -33.06
N LYS A 3 41.21 23.21 -33.19
CA LYS A 3 40.18 23.82 -32.29
C LYS A 3 38.75 23.26 -32.47
N ILE A 4 38.43 22.76 -33.65
CA ILE A 4 37.11 22.18 -33.93
C ILE A 4 36.93 20.81 -33.23
N LYS A 5 38.01 20.03 -33.11
CA LYS A 5 37.96 18.70 -32.45
C LYS A 5 37.63 18.80 -30.94
N TYR A 6 38.13 19.84 -30.28
CA TYR A 6 37.83 20.06 -28.86
C TYR A 6 36.38 20.58 -28.63
N LEU A 7 35.87 21.37 -29.57
CA LEU A 7 34.48 21.87 -29.48
C LEU A 7 33.49 20.71 -29.58
N VAL A 8 33.70 19.76 -30.51
CA VAL A 8 32.82 18.59 -30.66
C VAL A 8 32.90 17.68 -29.45
N LEU A 9 34.09 17.51 -28.84
CA LEU A 9 34.28 16.70 -27.65
C LEU A 9 33.54 17.30 -26.43
N PHE A 10 33.59 18.63 -26.26
CA PHE A 10 32.87 19.30 -25.17
C PHE A 10 31.34 19.23 -25.33
N ILE A 11 30.82 19.29 -26.55
CA ILE A 11 29.37 19.18 -26.82
C ILE A 11 28.89 17.74 -26.55
N THR A 12 29.67 16.72 -26.94
CA THR A 12 29.31 15.31 -26.66
C THR A 12 29.35 14.97 -25.19
N ILE A 13 30.31 15.49 -24.43
CA ILE A 13 30.36 15.29 -22.96
C ILE A 13 29.18 16.01 -22.28
N GLY A 14 28.85 17.23 -22.70
CA GLY A 14 27.72 17.98 -22.16
C GLY A 14 26.36 17.30 -22.38
N VAL A 15 26.19 16.64 -23.54
CA VAL A 15 24.92 15.90 -23.86
C VAL A 15 24.82 14.61 -23.04
N VAL A 16 25.95 13.91 -22.82
CA VAL A 16 25.96 12.68 -22.02
C VAL A 16 25.68 12.97 -20.53
N PHE A 17 26.21 14.09 -20.00
CA PHE A 17 25.91 14.46 -18.60
C PHE A 17 24.48 14.92 -18.37
N ASN A 18 23.79 15.50 -19.38
CA ASN A 18 22.37 15.85 -19.27
C ASN A 18 21.42 14.64 -19.42
N ALA A 19 21.86 13.54 -20.05
CA ALA A 19 21.06 12.32 -20.17
C ALA A 19 21.03 11.50 -18.87
N CYS A 20 21.96 11.73 -17.94
CA CYS A 20 22.05 11.06 -16.65
C CYS A 20 21.56 11.92 -15.46
N ALA A 21 20.83 13.00 -15.71
CA ALA A 21 20.06 13.63 -14.65
C ALA A 21 18.90 12.68 -14.29
N PHE A 22 19.20 11.67 -13.45
CA PHE A 22 18.18 10.95 -12.71
C PHE A 22 17.34 12.04 -12.01
N LYS A 23 16.16 12.36 -12.56
CA LYS A 23 15.16 13.07 -11.78
C LYS A 23 14.93 12.20 -10.56
N ALA A 24 15.38 12.64 -9.41
CA ALA A 24 15.01 12.04 -8.15
C ALA A 24 13.49 11.98 -8.17
N LYS A 25 12.92 10.78 -8.25
CA LYS A 25 11.46 10.63 -8.22
C LYS A 25 10.98 11.29 -6.93
N GLU A 26 10.00 12.16 -7.05
CA GLU A 26 9.36 12.76 -5.88
C GLU A 26 8.94 11.62 -4.94
N LYS A 27 9.33 11.77 -3.68
CA LYS A 27 9.00 10.79 -2.66
C LYS A 27 7.52 10.91 -2.36
N VAL A 28 6.74 9.91 -2.75
CA VAL A 28 5.32 9.86 -2.43
C VAL A 28 5.14 9.20 -1.06
N ILE A 29 4.48 9.90 -0.15
CA ILE A 29 4.18 9.46 1.22
C ILE A 29 2.67 9.21 1.32
N PRO A 30 2.18 7.97 1.21
CA PRO A 30 0.75 7.70 1.07
C PRO A 30 -0.12 8.17 2.25
N TYR A 31 0.48 8.32 3.44
CA TYR A 31 -0.19 8.74 4.67
C TYR A 31 -0.01 10.23 5.00
N ASP A 32 0.51 11.02 4.07
CA ASP A 32 0.57 12.48 4.14
C ASP A 32 -0.50 13.09 3.22
N GLU A 33 -1.34 13.97 3.77
CA GLU A 33 -2.45 14.59 3.02
C GLU A 33 -2.00 15.26 1.73
N SER A 34 -0.85 15.94 1.75
CA SER A 34 -0.32 16.65 0.59
C SER A 34 0.14 15.70 -0.53
N SER A 35 0.60 14.50 -0.17
CA SER A 35 1.10 13.48 -1.09
C SER A 35 0.05 12.44 -1.48
N LEU A 36 -1.10 12.41 -0.81
CA LEU A 36 -2.16 11.43 -1.09
C LEU A 36 -2.71 11.57 -2.52
N VAL A 37 -2.78 12.79 -3.04
CA VAL A 37 -3.22 13.06 -4.42
C VAL A 37 -2.26 12.44 -5.42
N ASP A 38 -0.95 12.57 -5.19
CA ASP A 38 0.08 11.98 -6.04
C ASP A 38 0.08 10.46 -5.94
N PHE A 39 -0.16 9.91 -4.75
CA PHE A 39 -0.37 8.47 -4.58
C PHE A 39 -1.57 7.96 -5.38
N LYS A 40 -2.74 8.60 -5.26
CA LYS A 40 -3.95 8.25 -6.01
C LYS A 40 -3.69 8.31 -7.52
N LYS A 41 -2.96 9.33 -7.99
CA LYS A 41 -2.57 9.47 -9.39
C LYS A 41 -1.70 8.28 -9.83
N ILE A 42 -0.64 7.94 -9.10
CA ILE A 42 0.22 6.78 -9.41
C ILE A 42 -0.61 5.49 -9.46
N LEU A 43 -1.48 5.26 -8.48
CA LEU A 43 -2.30 4.07 -8.41
C LEU A 43 -3.16 3.92 -9.67
N PHE A 44 -3.92 4.96 -10.05
CA PHE A 44 -4.84 4.90 -11.18
C PHE A 44 -4.18 5.06 -12.56
N GLU A 45 -2.95 5.53 -12.63
CA GLU A 45 -2.14 5.47 -13.86
C GLU A 45 -1.56 4.07 -14.12
N ARG A 46 -1.36 3.27 -13.08
CA ARG A 46 -0.74 1.93 -13.16
C ARG A 46 -1.75 0.79 -13.13
N PHE A 47 -2.92 1.01 -12.55
CA PHE A 47 -3.97 0.03 -12.38
C PHE A 47 -5.31 0.58 -12.86
N ASP A 48 -6.08 -0.24 -13.59
CA ASP A 48 -7.44 0.14 -13.99
C ASP A 48 -8.32 0.33 -12.74
N PRO A 49 -8.96 1.50 -12.57
CA PRO A 49 -9.84 1.77 -11.43
C PRO A 49 -11.04 0.82 -11.34
N ASN A 50 -11.42 0.16 -12.43
CA ASN A 50 -12.52 -0.80 -12.49
C ASN A 50 -12.09 -2.24 -12.18
N LEU A 51 -10.82 -2.49 -11.85
CA LEU A 51 -10.39 -3.81 -11.39
C LEU A 51 -11.20 -4.23 -10.17
N ARG A 52 -11.78 -5.43 -10.22
CA ARG A 52 -12.46 -6.05 -9.07
C ARG A 52 -11.39 -6.59 -8.13
N VAL A 53 -11.22 -5.93 -6.99
CA VAL A 53 -10.10 -6.19 -6.08
C VAL A 53 -10.51 -7.00 -4.86
N TRP A 54 -9.63 -7.92 -4.47
CA TRP A 54 -9.69 -8.66 -3.22
C TRP A 54 -8.75 -8.07 -2.17
N ARG A 55 -7.62 -7.51 -2.64
CA ARG A 55 -6.62 -6.91 -1.77
C ARG A 55 -5.86 -5.82 -2.48
N LEU A 56 -5.67 -4.71 -1.79
CA LEU A 56 -4.69 -3.69 -2.13
C LEU A 56 -3.68 -3.61 -0.99
N THR A 57 -2.40 -3.79 -1.29
CA THR A 57 -1.31 -3.67 -0.32
C THR A 57 -0.36 -2.57 -0.75
N LEU A 58 -0.02 -1.69 0.18
CA LEU A 58 1.01 -0.68 0.04
C LEU A 58 2.14 -1.02 1.00
N TRP A 59 3.39 -0.82 0.58
CA TRP A 59 4.54 -0.96 1.48
C TRP A 59 5.58 0.12 1.21
N ASN A 60 6.37 0.45 2.22
CA ASN A 60 7.51 1.32 2.07
C ASN A 60 8.70 0.59 1.41
N GLY A 61 9.57 1.33 0.75
CA GLY A 61 10.73 0.77 0.04
C GLY A 61 11.83 0.27 0.95
N GLU A 62 11.99 0.91 2.08
CA GLU A 62 13.03 0.64 3.07
C GLU A 62 12.46 0.82 4.48
N SER A 63 13.02 0.10 5.47
CA SER A 63 12.67 0.28 6.87
C SER A 63 12.86 1.75 7.29
N TYR A 64 11.88 2.30 7.99
CA TYR A 64 11.83 3.70 8.45
C TYR A 64 11.82 4.75 7.33
N SER A 65 11.65 4.34 6.08
CA SER A 65 11.41 5.27 4.98
C SER A 65 9.93 5.64 4.94
N PRO A 66 9.57 6.92 4.91
CA PRO A 66 8.17 7.31 4.73
C PRO A 66 7.67 7.09 3.29
N SER A 67 8.59 6.83 2.36
CA SER A 67 8.27 6.78 0.93
C SER A 67 7.66 5.46 0.51
N LEU A 68 6.67 5.52 -0.36
CA LEU A 68 6.08 4.35 -1.02
C LEU A 68 7.16 3.56 -1.76
N GLY A 69 7.27 2.27 -1.46
CA GLY A 69 8.16 1.31 -2.14
C GLY A 69 7.45 0.57 -3.25
N GLY A 70 6.19 0.23 -3.03
CA GLY A 70 5.41 -0.46 -4.03
C GLY A 70 3.94 -0.64 -3.68
N ILE A 71 3.23 -1.18 -4.65
CA ILE A 71 1.78 -1.44 -4.61
C ILE A 71 1.56 -2.85 -5.13
N ASN A 72 0.80 -3.64 -4.39
CA ASN A 72 0.33 -4.95 -4.83
C ASN A 72 -1.19 -4.94 -4.92
N VAL A 73 -1.73 -5.43 -6.01
CA VAL A 73 -3.17 -5.56 -6.23
C VAL A 73 -3.48 -7.02 -6.57
N LEU A 74 -4.25 -7.67 -5.69
CA LEU A 74 -4.88 -8.95 -5.97
C LEU A 74 -6.29 -8.68 -6.49
N TYR A 75 -6.59 -9.14 -7.69
CA TYR A 75 -7.83 -8.82 -8.38
C TYR A 75 -8.39 -10.04 -9.12
N GLU A 76 -9.66 -9.94 -9.51
CA GLU A 76 -10.36 -10.94 -10.28
C GLU A 76 -10.52 -10.48 -11.74
N THR A 77 -10.20 -11.37 -12.68
CA THR A 77 -10.43 -11.13 -14.12
C THR A 77 -11.90 -11.33 -14.50
N SER A 78 -12.25 -10.95 -15.73
CA SER A 78 -13.57 -11.23 -16.29
C SER A 78 -13.89 -12.73 -16.43
N SER A 79 -12.84 -13.58 -16.46
CA SER A 79 -12.93 -15.04 -16.48
C SER A 79 -13.00 -15.66 -15.07
N TYR A 80 -13.07 -14.83 -14.03
CA TYR A 80 -13.06 -15.24 -12.63
C TYR A 80 -11.74 -15.88 -12.16
N ASP A 81 -10.66 -15.65 -12.90
CA ASP A 81 -9.32 -16.04 -12.45
C ASP A 81 -8.77 -14.96 -11.55
N GLU A 82 -8.15 -15.35 -10.46
CA GLU A 82 -7.41 -14.42 -9.61
C GLU A 82 -6.08 -14.07 -10.27
N ARG A 83 -5.70 -12.79 -10.18
CA ARG A 83 -4.44 -12.27 -10.69
C ARG A 83 -3.82 -11.33 -9.68
N GLU A 84 -2.51 -11.28 -9.70
CA GLU A 84 -1.74 -10.39 -8.85
C GLU A 84 -0.86 -9.49 -9.70
N ARG A 85 -0.92 -8.17 -9.45
CA ARG A 85 -0.01 -7.19 -10.05
C ARG A 85 0.77 -6.47 -8.99
N ASN A 86 2.08 -6.42 -9.20
CA ASN A 86 3.01 -5.70 -8.36
C ASN A 86 3.58 -4.50 -9.11
N TYR A 87 3.46 -3.32 -8.55
CA TYR A 87 4.15 -2.13 -9.01
C TYR A 87 5.28 -1.80 -8.05
N SER A 88 6.51 -1.69 -8.58
CA SER A 88 7.66 -1.22 -7.85
C SER A 88 7.94 0.24 -8.20
N VAL A 89 7.87 1.12 -7.20
CA VAL A 89 8.21 2.53 -7.38
C VAL A 89 9.70 2.70 -7.76
N PHE A 90 10.54 1.82 -7.23
CA PHE A 90 12.00 1.88 -7.48
C PHE A 90 12.34 1.65 -8.94
N ASN A 91 11.76 0.63 -9.57
CA ASN A 91 12.05 0.27 -10.96
C ASN A 91 11.07 0.88 -11.95
N ASP A 92 9.98 1.50 -11.48
CA ASP A 92 8.87 2.01 -12.29
C ASP A 92 8.25 0.93 -13.19
N THR A 93 8.12 -0.28 -12.67
CA THR A 93 7.65 -1.44 -13.42
C THR A 93 6.41 -2.05 -12.77
N VAL A 94 5.48 -2.48 -13.62
CA VAL A 94 4.36 -3.35 -13.21
C VAL A 94 4.67 -4.75 -13.69
N VAL A 95 4.61 -5.71 -12.77
CA VAL A 95 4.78 -7.15 -13.06
C VAL A 95 3.49 -7.85 -12.68
N GLU A 96 2.94 -8.61 -13.63
CA GLU A 96 1.78 -9.48 -13.38
C GLU A 96 2.27 -10.88 -13.05
N HIS A 97 1.73 -11.44 -11.99
CA HIS A 97 1.98 -12.81 -11.58
C HIS A 97 0.68 -13.59 -11.64
N ASP A 98 0.77 -14.84 -12.12
CA ASP A 98 -0.31 -15.79 -11.89
C ASP A 98 -0.30 -16.11 -10.39
N PRO A 99 -1.37 -15.83 -9.65
CA PRO A 99 -1.41 -16.22 -8.27
C PRO A 99 -1.33 -17.74 -8.18
N PHE A 100 -0.63 -18.23 -7.18
CA PHE A 100 -0.79 -19.62 -6.79
C PHE A 100 -2.28 -19.83 -6.57
N LEU A 101 -2.88 -20.73 -7.37
CA LEU A 101 -4.30 -21.05 -7.34
C LEU A 101 -4.75 -21.32 -5.90
N ILE A 102 -5.16 -20.29 -5.21
CA ILE A 102 -6.00 -20.46 -4.04
C ILE A 102 -7.32 -20.88 -4.67
N GLN A 103 -7.61 -22.18 -4.66
CA GLN A 103 -8.92 -22.69 -5.04
C GLN A 103 -9.95 -22.06 -4.10
N ARG A 104 -10.43 -20.89 -4.50
CA ARG A 104 -11.66 -20.38 -3.92
C ARG A 104 -12.78 -21.21 -4.53
N GLU A 105 -13.70 -21.63 -3.69
CA GLU A 105 -14.90 -22.35 -4.12
C GLU A 105 -15.53 -21.56 -5.27
N ARG A 106 -15.77 -22.22 -6.39
CA ARG A 106 -16.27 -21.66 -7.67
C ARG A 106 -17.61 -20.92 -7.55
N ASP A 107 -18.22 -20.95 -6.38
CA ASP A 107 -19.52 -20.39 -6.08
C ASP A 107 -19.43 -19.05 -5.30
N ALA A 108 -18.23 -18.46 -5.16
CA ALA A 108 -18.08 -17.15 -4.56
C ALA A 108 -18.86 -16.10 -5.38
N PRO A 109 -19.69 -15.29 -4.74
CA PRO A 109 -20.57 -14.35 -5.46
C PRO A 109 -19.78 -13.33 -6.26
N LYS A 110 -20.34 -12.97 -7.40
CA LYS A 110 -19.73 -12.24 -8.52
C LYS A 110 -19.54 -10.73 -8.33
N HIS A 111 -19.64 -10.18 -7.11
CA HIS A 111 -19.63 -8.74 -6.88
C HIS A 111 -18.56 -8.37 -5.87
N THR A 112 -17.34 -8.18 -6.34
CA THR A 112 -16.26 -7.55 -5.59
C THR A 112 -16.38 -6.03 -5.69
N LYS A 113 -15.82 -5.30 -4.71
CA LYS A 113 -15.58 -3.86 -4.85
C LYS A 113 -14.52 -3.64 -5.93
N THR A 114 -14.64 -2.55 -6.65
CA THR A 114 -13.61 -2.12 -7.60
C THR A 114 -12.50 -1.37 -6.86
N LEU A 115 -11.35 -1.20 -7.52
CA LEU A 115 -10.24 -0.43 -6.96
C LEU A 115 -10.66 1.01 -6.63
N SER A 116 -11.55 1.61 -7.43
CA SER A 116 -12.10 2.95 -7.20
C SER A 116 -13.11 3.02 -6.06
N ASP A 117 -13.66 1.89 -5.59
CA ASP A 117 -14.59 1.86 -4.46
C ASP A 117 -13.86 1.86 -3.10
N LEU A 118 -12.53 1.69 -3.10
CA LEU A 118 -11.75 1.75 -1.87
C LEU A 118 -11.58 3.20 -1.43
N ASP A 119 -11.93 3.48 -0.18
CA ASP A 119 -11.71 4.80 0.42
C ASP A 119 -10.24 4.96 0.82
N LEU A 120 -9.43 5.48 -0.11
CA LEU A 120 -8.00 5.67 0.08
C LEU A 120 -7.67 6.77 1.11
N ASP A 121 -8.63 7.63 1.48
CA ASP A 121 -8.44 8.65 2.51
C ASP A 121 -8.31 8.01 3.90
N TRP A 122 -8.75 6.78 4.07
CA TRP A 122 -8.51 6.01 5.29
C TRP A 122 -7.03 5.85 5.62
N ILE A 123 -6.13 5.80 4.63
CA ILE A 123 -4.70 5.66 4.87
C ILE A 123 -4.19 6.78 5.79
N VAL A 124 -4.60 8.02 5.50
CA VAL A 124 -4.20 9.21 6.27
C VAL A 124 -4.91 9.24 7.62
N SER A 125 -6.22 9.03 7.64
CA SER A 125 -7.01 9.09 8.88
C SER A 125 -6.59 8.02 9.87
N ASP A 126 -6.40 6.77 9.41
CA ASP A 126 -5.98 5.65 10.24
C ASP A 126 -4.57 5.83 10.79
N PHE A 127 -3.64 6.31 9.94
CA PHE A 127 -2.28 6.60 10.39
C PHE A 127 -2.27 7.66 11.51
N ASN A 128 -3.01 8.76 11.35
CA ASN A 128 -3.09 9.83 12.32
C ASN A 128 -3.75 9.36 13.63
N GLU A 129 -4.82 8.58 13.55
CA GLU A 129 -5.49 8.00 14.71
C GLU A 129 -4.56 7.04 15.46
N ALA A 130 -3.89 6.12 14.75
CA ALA A 130 -2.97 5.17 15.33
C ALA A 130 -1.78 5.86 16.02
N VAL A 131 -1.17 6.87 15.40
CA VAL A 131 -0.10 7.66 16.01
C VAL A 131 -0.59 8.35 17.29
N SER A 132 -1.82 8.86 17.28
CA SER A 132 -2.43 9.49 18.45
C SER A 132 -2.66 8.47 19.58
N GLN A 133 -3.10 7.25 19.27
CA GLN A 133 -3.24 6.17 20.24
C GLN A 133 -1.88 5.77 20.82
N ILE A 134 -0.85 5.54 19.97
CA ILE A 134 0.49 5.19 20.43
C ILE A 134 1.05 6.26 21.38
N LYS A 135 0.93 7.54 21.04
CA LYS A 135 1.42 8.66 21.87
C LYS A 135 0.71 8.74 23.21
N ARG A 136 -0.60 8.46 23.25
CA ARG A 136 -1.40 8.49 24.47
C ARG A 136 -1.06 7.33 25.42
N ASP A 137 -0.89 6.11 24.85
CA ASP A 137 -0.81 4.87 25.62
C ASP A 137 0.65 4.46 25.89
N SER A 138 1.62 5.10 25.24
CA SER A 138 3.05 4.80 25.43
C SER A 138 3.71 5.75 26.42
N VAL A 139 4.57 5.17 27.26
CA VAL A 139 5.48 5.95 28.16
C VAL A 139 6.79 6.33 27.46
N LYS A 140 6.98 5.93 26.20
CA LYS A 140 8.22 6.17 25.44
C LYS A 140 8.07 7.38 24.54
N ASP A 141 9.14 8.13 24.44
CA ASP A 141 9.24 9.27 23.51
C ASP A 141 9.74 8.77 22.15
N TYR A 142 8.87 8.80 21.15
CA TYR A 142 9.18 8.38 19.78
C TYR A 142 9.58 9.60 18.95
N GLN A 143 10.71 9.49 18.23
CA GLN A 143 11.22 10.54 17.34
C GLN A 143 10.40 10.67 16.06
N SER A 144 9.94 9.55 15.51
CA SER A 144 9.14 9.52 14.28
C SER A 144 8.29 8.26 14.17
N PHE A 145 7.27 8.35 13.31
CA PHE A 145 6.37 7.26 12.96
C PHE A 145 6.37 7.09 11.45
N THR A 146 6.39 5.84 11.00
CA THR A 146 6.39 5.49 9.58
C THR A 146 5.41 4.35 9.33
N LEU A 147 4.56 4.50 8.33
CA LEU A 147 3.69 3.43 7.86
C LEU A 147 4.54 2.45 7.05
N SER A 148 4.73 1.22 7.57
CA SER A 148 5.54 0.21 6.88
C SER A 148 4.73 -0.62 5.89
N GLU A 149 3.46 -0.83 6.19
CA GLU A 149 2.54 -1.61 5.35
C GLU A 149 1.09 -1.15 5.60
N TYR A 150 0.28 -1.10 4.56
CA TYR A 150 -1.16 -0.86 4.64
C TYR A 150 -1.91 -1.77 3.68
N ILE A 151 -2.90 -2.51 4.20
CA ILE A 151 -3.61 -3.56 3.46
C ILE A 151 -5.10 -3.29 3.55
N PHE A 152 -5.74 -3.11 2.41
CA PHE A 152 -7.18 -3.23 2.26
C PHE A 152 -7.50 -4.68 1.88
N ASN A 153 -8.34 -5.35 2.64
CA ASN A 153 -8.90 -6.64 2.29
C ASN A 153 -10.39 -6.48 2.01
N VAL A 154 -10.84 -6.95 0.86
CA VAL A 154 -12.27 -7.01 0.53
C VAL A 154 -12.76 -8.40 0.87
N SER A 155 -13.62 -8.50 1.89
CA SER A 155 -14.23 -9.76 2.33
C SER A 155 -15.72 -9.74 2.09
N ASN A 156 -16.29 -10.93 1.95
CA ASN A 156 -17.73 -11.11 2.04
C ASN A 156 -18.08 -11.74 3.40
N ASP A 157 -19.12 -11.28 4.02
CA ASP A 157 -19.62 -11.78 5.31
C ASP A 157 -20.18 -13.23 5.25
N TYR A 158 -19.89 -13.97 4.18
CA TYR A 158 -20.45 -15.31 3.96
C TYR A 158 -20.06 -16.35 5.03
N ARG A 159 -19.05 -16.07 5.85
CA ARG A 159 -18.57 -17.04 6.86
C ARG A 159 -19.27 -16.98 8.22
N GLU A 160 -20.08 -15.94 8.47
CA GLU A 160 -20.76 -15.76 9.76
C GLU A 160 -22.30 -15.90 9.67
N GLN A 161 -22.85 -16.17 8.48
CA GLN A 161 -24.30 -16.38 8.36
C GLN A 161 -24.63 -17.80 8.82
N ASP A 162 -25.45 -17.89 9.90
CA ASP A 162 -26.05 -19.11 10.37
C ASP A 162 -26.72 -19.89 9.21
N GLU A 163 -26.67 -21.23 9.26
CA GLU A 163 -27.24 -22.11 8.23
C GLU A 163 -28.73 -21.84 7.89
N GLU A 164 -29.44 -21.11 8.73
CA GLU A 164 -30.82 -20.65 8.47
C GLU A 164 -30.90 -19.48 7.48
N GLU A 165 -29.90 -18.61 7.41
CA GLU A 165 -29.85 -17.52 6.41
C GLU A 165 -29.45 -18.00 5.02
N ALA A 166 -28.68 -19.06 4.91
CA ALA A 166 -28.30 -19.69 3.64
C ALA A 166 -29.50 -20.19 2.82
N LYS A 167 -30.69 -20.28 3.43
CA LYS A 167 -31.92 -20.71 2.77
C LYS A 167 -32.75 -19.55 2.19
N LYS A 168 -32.32 -18.30 2.40
CA LYS A 168 -32.98 -17.14 1.77
C LYS A 168 -32.46 -16.99 0.34
N PRO A 169 -33.36 -16.72 -0.63
CA PRO A 169 -32.93 -16.50 -2.01
C PRO A 169 -31.98 -15.31 -2.03
N PHE A 170 -30.75 -15.54 -2.44
CA PHE A 170 -29.62 -14.65 -2.64
C PHE A 170 -29.89 -13.17 -2.29
N GLY A 171 -29.78 -12.85 -1.01
CA GLY A 171 -29.73 -11.47 -0.55
C GLY A 171 -28.52 -10.81 -1.22
N LYS A 172 -28.60 -9.52 -1.44
CA LYS A 172 -27.52 -8.71 -2.00
C LYS A 172 -26.32 -8.86 -1.06
N LEU A 173 -25.31 -9.64 -1.45
CA LEU A 173 -24.11 -9.82 -0.65
C LEU A 173 -23.40 -8.47 -0.52
N GLU A 174 -23.26 -8.02 0.71
CA GLU A 174 -22.57 -6.79 1.02
C GLU A 174 -21.09 -7.11 1.24
N TYR A 175 -20.23 -6.55 0.40
CA TYR A 175 -18.78 -6.66 0.57
C TYR A 175 -18.29 -5.59 1.50
N LYS A 176 -17.53 -6.00 2.51
CA LYS A 176 -16.91 -5.11 3.49
C LYS A 176 -15.42 -4.98 3.20
N VAL A 177 -14.88 -3.87 3.61
CA VAL A 177 -13.45 -3.58 3.53
C VAL A 177 -12.87 -3.64 4.93
N ASP A 178 -11.96 -4.58 5.15
CA ASP A 178 -11.16 -4.65 6.36
C ASP A 178 -9.78 -4.08 6.08
N VAL A 179 -9.26 -3.34 7.04
CA VAL A 179 -7.94 -2.73 6.94
C VAL A 179 -7.02 -3.33 8.00
N VAL A 180 -5.80 -3.67 7.60
CA VAL A 180 -4.70 -4.04 8.51
C VAL A 180 -3.48 -3.25 8.11
N PHE A 181 -2.79 -2.64 9.08
CA PHE A 181 -1.58 -1.90 8.79
C PHE A 181 -0.56 -1.95 9.92
N LYS A 182 0.68 -1.59 9.60
CA LYS A 182 1.81 -1.61 10.52
C LYS A 182 2.49 -0.24 10.57
N ILE A 183 2.76 0.22 11.80
CA ILE A 183 3.53 1.44 12.05
C ILE A 183 4.85 1.05 12.69
N GLU A 184 5.94 1.59 12.17
CA GLU A 184 7.26 1.59 12.79
C GLU A 184 7.45 2.91 13.53
N ALA A 185 7.67 2.85 14.85
CA ALA A 185 7.91 3.99 15.70
C ALA A 185 9.39 4.02 16.11
N LEU A 186 10.12 5.03 15.66
CA LEU A 186 11.54 5.19 15.92
C LEU A 186 11.75 5.78 17.32
N ILE A 187 12.53 5.13 18.17
CA ILE A 187 12.94 5.62 19.47
C ILE A 187 14.29 6.34 19.37
N GLU A 188 15.31 5.67 18.81
CA GLU A 188 16.65 6.18 18.74
C GLU A 188 17.41 5.65 17.54
N ARG A 189 18.21 6.50 16.91
CA ARG A 189 19.27 6.07 15.98
C ARG A 189 20.59 6.09 16.71
N LYS A 190 21.23 4.94 16.84
CA LYS A 190 22.56 4.84 17.46
C LYS A 190 23.67 5.12 16.46
N GLU A 191 24.76 5.67 16.95
CA GLU A 191 26.01 5.74 16.16
C GLU A 191 26.42 4.32 15.74
N GLY A 192 26.75 4.13 14.44
CA GLY A 192 27.02 2.81 13.87
C GLY A 192 25.87 2.16 13.12
N GLY A 193 24.74 2.87 12.94
CA GLY A 193 23.63 2.47 12.05
C GLY A 193 22.58 1.55 12.68
N SER A 194 22.71 1.15 13.95
CA SER A 194 21.64 0.41 14.64
C SER A 194 20.50 1.36 15.00
N THR A 195 19.28 0.84 14.87
CA THR A 195 18.06 1.59 15.15
C THR A 195 17.26 0.87 16.24
N LEU A 196 16.84 1.60 17.27
CA LEU A 196 15.89 1.13 18.24
C LEU A 196 14.50 1.60 17.85
N SER A 197 13.57 0.68 17.63
CA SER A 197 12.22 0.97 17.25
C SER A 197 11.22 -0.03 17.80
N HIS A 198 9.97 0.35 17.78
CA HIS A 198 8.84 -0.54 18.01
C HIS A 198 7.98 -0.66 16.76
N ARG A 199 7.33 -1.81 16.62
CA ARG A 199 6.32 -2.04 15.58
C ARG A 199 4.97 -2.19 16.25
N PHE A 200 3.98 -1.57 15.65
CA PHE A 200 2.58 -1.64 16.06
C PHE A 200 1.76 -2.12 14.88
N LYS A 201 0.82 -3.03 15.14
CA LYS A 201 -0.13 -3.49 14.15
C LYS A 201 -1.52 -3.04 14.56
N PHE A 202 -2.24 -2.48 13.61
CA PHE A 202 -3.59 -2.01 13.76
C PHE A 202 -4.51 -2.73 12.78
N SER A 203 -5.78 -2.83 13.15
CA SER A 203 -6.83 -3.32 12.26
C SER A 203 -8.11 -2.53 12.46
N ARG A 204 -8.91 -2.46 11.41
CA ARG A 204 -10.25 -1.89 11.43
C ARG A 204 -11.13 -2.61 10.43
N LYS A 205 -12.35 -2.98 10.84
CA LYS A 205 -13.41 -3.38 9.93
C LYS A 205 -14.22 -2.16 9.49
N GLU A 206 -14.80 -2.22 8.29
CA GLU A 206 -15.66 -1.14 7.78
C GLU A 206 -16.79 -0.81 8.79
N GLY A 207 -16.86 0.46 9.20
CA GLY A 207 -17.81 0.94 10.20
C GLY A 207 -17.42 0.74 11.67
N GLU A 208 -16.28 0.09 11.95
CA GLU A 208 -15.78 -0.13 13.30
C GLU A 208 -14.65 0.85 13.65
N LYS A 209 -14.27 0.87 14.93
CA LYS A 209 -13.14 1.67 15.43
C LYS A 209 -11.82 0.98 15.10
N LEU A 210 -10.77 1.80 15.06
CA LEU A 210 -9.41 1.31 14.95
C LEU A 210 -8.99 0.55 16.22
N GLU A 211 -8.46 -0.66 16.05
CA GLU A 211 -7.99 -1.51 17.13
C GLU A 211 -6.51 -1.80 16.99
N LEU A 212 -5.78 -1.66 18.11
CA LEU A 212 -4.38 -2.05 18.22
C LEU A 212 -4.29 -3.54 18.57
N ASP A 213 -3.51 -4.30 17.80
CA ASP A 213 -3.24 -5.71 18.09
C ASP A 213 -2.32 -5.84 19.33
N PRO A 214 -2.81 -6.37 20.47
CA PRO A 214 -2.05 -6.42 21.70
C PRO A 214 -0.82 -7.33 21.63
N SER A 215 -0.73 -8.22 20.67
CA SER A 215 0.41 -9.15 20.51
C SER A 215 1.72 -8.47 20.08
N TYR A 216 1.65 -7.20 19.66
CA TYR A 216 2.80 -6.43 19.17
C TYR A 216 3.48 -5.53 20.21
N PHE A 217 3.10 -5.64 21.50
CA PHE A 217 3.76 -4.90 22.60
C PHE A 217 5.00 -5.63 23.20
N ASN A 218 5.51 -6.66 22.56
CA ASN A 218 6.67 -7.42 23.06
C ASN A 218 7.98 -7.06 22.36
#